data_03b5729d60adce73965f1b31a9881f95
#
_entry.id   03b5729d60adce73965f1b31a9881f95
#
_cell.length_a   1.000
_cell.length_b   1.000
_cell.length_c   1.000
_cell.angle_alpha   90.00
_cell.angle_beta   90.00
_cell.angle_gamma   90.00
#
_symmetry.space_group_name_H-M   'P 1'
#
loop_
_entity.id
_entity.type
_entity.pdbx_description
1 polymer ?
#
loop_
_entity_poly.entity_id
_entity_poly.type
_entity_poly.pdbx_seq_one_letter_code
_entity_poly.pdbx_strand_id
1 'polypeptide(L)'
;MAAGETAREGLAQRRARTTFGRMSVPEHREPQPARTGTLRHDTVPMRLYHEAKRVGAWDPRSLDLRRDAADWARFSVAERDVLLRLTVLFQAAEESMTRDLLPLVLTVVREDRLEEQLFLTTFLSEEARHTEFFRRVLDEVCHQSGDLQRYQTPSFRRLFAEQLPAAMQRLLADPAPAAQAEALVTYSLVGEGVLGDAGYHLFATALAAGDRMPGFRDGLARAQADEARHMAYGLFLLSRLVAEDADVWTAVSRRMEELLPLTLGIVSEFFEAYDPMPFGLSLDDTVQDAIARFAARWAALEQVRAEERARVAPPSTDETVREVLKWVGDELQPAPVEVRREGTSPVYTFHIGPTGASALLITQEVLGQHASADIIAALRAQRVAERLRKSGRTRLTCLSARGRIIVQPPE
;
A
#
# COMPACT_ATOMS: atom_id res chain seq x y z
N MET A 1 37.54 9.82 54.71
CA MET A 1 37.46 10.39 53.34
C MET A 1 37.76 9.27 52.35
N ALA A 2 36.85 8.29 52.17
CA ALA A 2 37.02 7.21 51.20
C ALA A 2 35.67 6.53 50.83
N ALA A 3 34.59 7.29 50.76
CA ALA A 3 33.27 6.79 50.35
C ALA A 3 32.58 7.63 49.26
N GLY A 4 33.28 8.56 48.61
CA GLY A 4 32.73 9.47 47.62
C GLY A 4 33.15 9.20 46.18
N GLU A 5 34.15 8.37 45.90
CA GLU A 5 34.70 8.14 44.58
C GLU A 5 34.09 6.94 43.84
N THR A 6 33.59 5.93 44.54
CA THR A 6 33.02 4.73 43.91
C THR A 6 31.62 4.91 43.35
N ALA A 7 30.88 5.96 43.72
CA ALA A 7 29.54 6.28 43.16
C ALA A 7 29.56 7.06 41.83
N ARG A 8 30.66 7.69 41.48
CA ARG A 8 30.80 8.45 40.21
C ARG A 8 31.30 7.59 39.05
N GLU A 9 32.02 6.53 39.28
CA GLU A 9 32.45 5.61 38.22
C GLU A 9 31.34 4.66 37.73
N GLY A 10 30.37 4.36 38.56
CA GLY A 10 29.20 3.49 38.19
C GLY A 10 28.19 4.13 37.27
N LEU A 11 28.10 5.46 37.20
CA LEU A 11 27.17 6.18 36.30
C LEU A 11 27.76 6.47 34.90
N ALA A 12 29.09 6.43 34.77
CA ALA A 12 29.76 6.66 33.48
C ALA A 12 29.76 5.41 32.56
N GLN A 13 29.59 4.20 33.12
CA GLN A 13 29.66 2.94 32.35
C GLN A 13 28.31 2.42 31.85
N ARG A 14 27.18 3.06 32.16
CA ARG A 14 25.83 2.69 31.63
C ARG A 14 25.34 3.59 30.51
N ARG A 15 26.18 4.36 29.86
CA ARG A 15 25.87 4.83 28.50
C ARG A 15 26.14 3.68 27.55
N ALA A 16 25.11 2.82 27.37
CA ALA A 16 25.07 1.92 26.24
C ALA A 16 25.43 2.72 24.99
N ARG A 17 26.57 2.42 24.39
CA ARG A 17 26.88 2.84 23.03
C ARG A 17 25.87 2.20 22.10
N THR A 18 24.74 2.86 21.91
CA THR A 18 23.96 2.67 20.72
C THR A 18 24.87 3.14 19.58
N THR A 19 25.54 2.23 18.95
CA THR A 19 26.20 2.45 17.68
C THR A 19 25.06 2.73 16.69
N PHE A 20 24.72 4.00 16.57
CA PHE A 20 24.06 4.47 15.36
C PHE A 20 25.03 4.12 14.23
N GLY A 21 24.69 3.08 13.45
CA GLY A 21 25.32 2.85 12.18
C GLY A 21 25.34 4.21 11.47
N ARG A 22 26.46 4.59 10.90
CA ARG A 22 26.57 5.84 10.13
C ARG A 22 25.42 5.81 9.12
N MET A 23 24.39 6.62 9.37
CA MET A 23 23.45 6.99 8.33
C MET A 23 24.28 7.60 7.23
N SER A 24 24.43 6.91 6.12
CA SER A 24 24.95 7.51 4.92
C SER A 24 23.95 8.58 4.52
N VAL A 25 24.28 9.84 4.77
CA VAL A 25 23.58 10.96 4.15
C VAL A 25 23.58 10.66 2.66
N PRO A 26 22.42 10.69 1.95
CA PRO A 26 22.39 10.51 0.52
C PRO A 26 23.46 11.42 -0.09
N GLU A 27 24.33 10.87 -0.95
CA GLU A 27 25.30 11.67 -1.66
C GLU A 27 24.58 12.88 -2.26
N HIS A 28 25.15 14.06 -2.03
CA HIS A 28 24.60 15.32 -2.53
C HIS A 28 24.52 15.20 -4.06
N ARG A 29 23.34 14.88 -4.56
CA ARG A 29 23.12 14.85 -6.01
C ARG A 29 23.29 16.27 -6.52
N GLU A 30 24.19 16.46 -7.48
CA GLU A 30 24.21 17.72 -8.21
C GLU A 30 22.81 18.02 -8.73
N PRO A 31 22.32 19.28 -8.64
CA PRO A 31 21.04 19.66 -9.19
C PRO A 31 21.01 19.28 -10.67
N GLN A 32 20.28 18.25 -11.02
CA GLN A 32 20.08 17.88 -12.42
C GLN A 32 19.27 19.02 -13.06
N PRO A 33 19.79 19.72 -14.08
CA PRO A 33 18.99 20.69 -14.80
C PRO A 33 17.82 19.96 -15.46
N ALA A 34 16.61 20.36 -15.10
CA ALA A 34 15.32 19.88 -15.60
C ALA A 34 15.35 18.45 -16.16
N ARG A 35 14.85 17.47 -15.39
CA ARG A 35 14.62 16.11 -15.91
C ARG A 35 14.02 16.22 -17.32
N THR A 36 14.49 15.39 -18.24
CA THR A 36 13.82 15.19 -19.52
C THR A 36 12.46 14.55 -19.24
N GLY A 37 11.42 15.35 -19.11
CA GLY A 37 10.06 14.92 -18.84
C GLY A 37 9.26 15.99 -18.10
N THR A 38 7.96 16.03 -18.35
CA THR A 38 7.01 16.86 -17.61
C THR A 38 6.46 16.08 -16.42
N LEU A 39 6.06 16.77 -15.35
CA LEU A 39 5.27 16.17 -14.26
C LEU A 39 3.99 15.54 -14.83
N ARG A 40 3.74 14.30 -14.45
CA ARG A 40 2.55 13.56 -14.88
C ARG A 40 1.38 13.86 -13.95
N HIS A 41 0.67 14.95 -14.23
CA HIS A 41 -0.43 15.46 -13.41
C HIS A 41 -1.65 14.53 -13.32
N ASP A 42 -1.75 13.55 -14.21
CA ASP A 42 -2.81 12.53 -14.28
C ASP A 42 -2.58 11.32 -13.36
N THR A 43 -1.40 11.20 -12.75
CA THR A 43 -1.11 10.11 -11.80
C THR A 43 -1.91 10.26 -10.50
N VAL A 44 -2.14 9.14 -9.80
CA VAL A 44 -2.84 9.15 -8.50
C VAL A 44 -2.17 10.09 -7.50
N PRO A 45 -0.84 10.00 -7.25
CA PRO A 45 -0.19 10.90 -6.30
C PRO A 45 -0.35 12.38 -6.65
N MET A 46 -0.27 12.74 -7.94
CA MET A 46 -0.43 14.14 -8.35
C MET A 46 -1.86 14.65 -8.21
N ARG A 47 -2.86 13.81 -8.46
CA ARG A 47 -4.26 14.18 -8.19
C ARG A 47 -4.47 14.42 -6.70
N LEU A 48 -3.99 13.54 -5.84
CA LEU A 48 -4.06 13.70 -4.38
C LEU A 48 -3.30 14.95 -3.90
N TYR A 49 -2.12 15.22 -4.45
CA TYR A 49 -1.36 16.45 -4.17
C TYR A 49 -2.13 17.72 -4.53
N HIS A 50 -2.79 17.74 -5.69
CA HIS A 50 -3.61 18.89 -6.10
C HIS A 50 -4.85 19.05 -5.23
N GLU A 51 -5.45 17.96 -4.80
CA GLU A 51 -6.58 17.97 -3.88
C GLU A 51 -6.16 18.48 -2.50
N ALA A 52 -5.08 17.98 -1.93
CA ALA A 52 -4.53 18.44 -0.65
C ALA A 52 -4.27 19.95 -0.64
N LYS A 53 -3.69 20.50 -1.71
CA LYS A 53 -3.51 21.95 -1.85
C LYS A 53 -4.81 22.75 -1.89
N ARG A 54 -5.86 22.15 -2.44
CA ARG A 54 -7.16 22.83 -2.62
C ARG A 54 -8.04 22.78 -1.38
N VAL A 55 -8.07 21.64 -0.68
CA VAL A 55 -8.99 21.40 0.43
C VAL A 55 -8.31 21.07 1.76
N GLY A 56 -7.08 20.58 1.74
CA GLY A 56 -6.33 20.20 2.95
C GLY A 56 -5.59 21.35 3.65
N ALA A 57 -5.65 22.58 3.17
CA ALA A 57 -4.90 23.71 3.73
C ALA A 57 -5.72 24.43 4.82
N TRP A 58 -6.07 23.73 5.90
CA TRP A 58 -6.74 24.33 7.05
C TRP A 58 -5.75 24.56 8.21
N ASP A 59 -6.05 25.57 9.06
CA ASP A 59 -5.26 25.89 10.24
C ASP A 59 -6.03 25.46 11.50
N PRO A 60 -5.51 24.53 12.33
CA PRO A 60 -6.13 24.12 13.58
C PRO A 60 -6.49 25.33 14.48
N ARG A 61 -5.69 26.39 14.47
CA ARG A 61 -5.93 27.61 15.27
C ARG A 61 -7.16 28.41 14.80
N SER A 62 -7.66 28.16 13.60
CA SER A 62 -8.89 28.79 13.11
C SER A 62 -10.16 28.21 13.72
N LEU A 63 -10.07 27.04 14.39
CA LEU A 63 -11.19 26.40 15.06
C LEU A 63 -11.54 27.15 16.36
N ASP A 64 -12.81 27.52 16.52
CA ASP A 64 -13.31 28.10 17.75
C ASP A 64 -13.74 27.02 18.75
N LEU A 65 -12.90 26.74 19.74
CA LEU A 65 -13.11 25.72 20.76
C LEU A 65 -13.78 26.25 22.06
N ARG A 66 -14.21 27.51 22.11
CA ARG A 66 -14.79 28.10 23.35
C ARG A 66 -16.09 27.42 23.74
N ARG A 67 -16.97 27.12 22.77
CA ARG A 67 -18.20 26.38 23.02
C ARG A 67 -17.87 24.92 23.44
N ASP A 68 -16.87 24.32 22.87
CA ASP A 68 -16.43 22.95 23.20
C ASP A 68 -16.00 22.84 24.67
N ALA A 69 -15.21 23.80 25.17
CA ALA A 69 -14.85 23.86 26.58
C ALA A 69 -16.09 24.03 27.51
N ALA A 70 -17.10 24.81 27.11
CA ALA A 70 -18.34 24.95 27.86
C ALA A 70 -19.18 23.65 27.83
N ASP A 71 -19.25 22.96 26.71
CA ASP A 71 -19.92 21.66 26.56
C ASP A 71 -19.20 20.56 27.34
N TRP A 72 -17.85 20.56 27.30
CA TRP A 72 -17.00 19.65 28.09
C TRP A 72 -17.31 19.69 29.59
N ALA A 73 -17.53 20.89 30.14
CA ALA A 73 -17.86 21.07 31.56
C ALA A 73 -19.21 20.43 31.95
N ARG A 74 -20.13 20.24 30.98
CA ARG A 74 -21.46 19.66 31.20
C ARG A 74 -21.51 18.15 31.07
N PHE A 75 -20.48 17.51 30.50
CA PHE A 75 -20.39 16.05 30.45
C PHE A 75 -20.20 15.48 31.85
N SER A 76 -20.74 14.30 32.11
CA SER A 76 -20.46 13.51 33.30
C SER A 76 -18.98 13.15 33.39
N VAL A 77 -18.53 12.71 34.56
CA VAL A 77 -17.14 12.27 34.76
C VAL A 77 -16.78 11.11 33.80
N ALA A 78 -17.67 10.14 33.64
CA ALA A 78 -17.46 9.01 32.76
C ALA A 78 -17.43 9.39 31.27
N GLU A 79 -18.34 10.27 30.83
CA GLU A 79 -18.33 10.78 29.44
C GLU A 79 -17.05 11.56 29.14
N ARG A 80 -16.58 12.40 30.06
CA ARG A 80 -15.30 13.10 29.91
C ARG A 80 -14.13 12.14 29.83
N ASP A 81 -14.11 11.08 30.64
CA ASP A 81 -13.01 10.12 30.64
C ASP A 81 -12.93 9.35 29.33
N VAL A 82 -14.07 8.93 28.74
CA VAL A 82 -14.12 8.27 27.42
C VAL A 82 -13.60 9.19 26.31
N LEU A 83 -14.12 10.44 26.23
CA LEU A 83 -13.66 11.39 25.21
C LEU A 83 -12.18 11.75 25.39
N LEU A 84 -11.74 11.92 26.65
CA LEU A 84 -10.34 12.19 26.95
C LEU A 84 -9.43 11.03 26.53
N ARG A 85 -9.83 9.81 26.85
CA ARG A 85 -9.08 8.61 26.44
C ARG A 85 -8.95 8.51 24.94
N LEU A 86 -10.04 8.65 24.17
CA LEU A 86 -10.01 8.69 22.72
C LEU A 86 -9.07 9.78 22.19
N THR A 87 -9.23 11.01 22.70
CA THR A 87 -8.39 12.15 22.26
C THR A 87 -6.91 11.92 22.56
N VAL A 88 -6.57 11.32 23.71
CA VAL A 88 -5.17 10.98 24.06
C VAL A 88 -4.61 9.90 23.17
N LEU A 89 -5.38 8.88 22.84
CA LEU A 89 -4.93 7.81 21.93
C LEU A 89 -4.70 8.37 20.52
N PHE A 90 -5.59 9.22 20.02
CA PHE A 90 -5.39 9.91 18.75
C PHE A 90 -4.15 10.79 18.78
N GLN A 91 -4.01 11.68 19.77
CA GLN A 91 -2.83 12.54 19.91
C GLN A 91 -1.52 11.73 19.88
N ALA A 92 -1.47 10.61 20.59
CA ALA A 92 -0.28 9.77 20.66
C ALA A 92 -0.01 9.03 19.34
N ALA A 93 -1.07 8.59 18.64
CA ALA A 93 -0.96 7.97 17.33
C ALA A 93 -0.44 8.99 16.29
N GLU A 94 -1.06 10.18 16.19
CA GLU A 94 -0.68 11.26 15.26
C GLU A 94 0.78 11.70 15.45
N GLU A 95 1.24 11.86 16.70
CA GLU A 95 2.64 12.16 16.98
C GLU A 95 3.59 11.05 16.48
N SER A 96 3.20 9.79 16.65
CA SER A 96 3.99 8.65 16.15
C SER A 96 3.99 8.63 14.63
N MET A 97 2.82 8.76 14.01
CA MET A 97 2.63 8.69 12.56
C MET A 97 3.32 9.84 11.84
N THR A 98 3.23 11.07 12.34
CA THR A 98 4.00 12.21 11.82
C THR A 98 5.50 11.93 11.76
N ARG A 99 6.04 11.30 12.79
CA ARG A 99 7.48 10.98 12.90
C ARG A 99 7.88 9.79 12.03
N ASP A 100 7.05 8.76 12.06
CA ASP A 100 7.36 7.48 11.43
C ASP A 100 7.08 7.46 9.91
N LEU A 101 6.43 8.49 9.34
CA LEU A 101 6.28 8.67 7.89
C LEU A 101 7.61 8.99 7.18
N LEU A 102 8.56 9.62 7.87
CA LEU A 102 9.81 10.11 7.27
C LEU A 102 10.65 9.04 6.54
N PRO A 103 10.80 7.81 7.06
CA PRO A 103 11.51 6.75 6.33
C PRO A 103 10.89 6.40 4.98
N LEU A 104 9.55 6.41 4.87
CA LEU A 104 8.85 6.19 3.59
C LEU A 104 9.12 7.34 2.61
N VAL A 105 9.09 8.59 3.08
CA VAL A 105 9.46 9.76 2.26
C VAL A 105 10.86 9.58 1.67
N LEU A 106 11.85 9.19 2.51
CA LEU A 106 13.22 8.96 2.06
C LEU A 106 13.33 7.79 1.07
N THR A 107 12.54 6.74 1.24
CA THR A 107 12.50 5.60 0.32
C THR A 107 12.02 6.04 -1.06
N VAL A 108 10.91 6.77 -1.12
CA VAL A 108 10.34 7.30 -2.37
C VAL A 108 11.30 8.26 -3.08
N VAL A 109 12.02 9.09 -2.31
CA VAL A 109 13.09 9.98 -2.83
C VAL A 109 14.24 9.18 -3.45
N ARG A 110 14.68 8.09 -2.80
CA ARG A 110 15.73 7.20 -3.32
C ARG A 110 15.33 6.47 -4.61
N GLU A 111 14.06 6.14 -4.74
CA GLU A 111 13.48 5.54 -5.94
C GLU A 111 13.22 6.54 -7.07
N ASP A 112 13.52 7.82 -6.87
CA ASP A 112 13.37 8.88 -7.85
C ASP A 112 11.91 9.13 -8.30
N ARG A 113 10.94 9.00 -7.39
CA ARG A 113 9.49 9.08 -7.64
C ARG A 113 8.94 10.44 -7.25
N LEU A 114 9.21 11.43 -8.10
CA LEU A 114 8.94 12.83 -7.81
C LEU A 114 7.46 13.13 -7.52
N GLU A 115 6.54 12.56 -8.28
CA GLU A 115 5.10 12.77 -8.10
C GLU A 115 4.61 12.28 -6.71
N GLU A 116 5.13 11.14 -6.26
CA GLU A 116 4.83 10.62 -4.92
C GLU A 116 5.51 11.44 -3.84
N GLN A 117 6.76 11.86 -4.04
CA GLN A 117 7.47 12.77 -3.13
C GLN A 117 6.68 14.06 -2.90
N LEU A 118 6.13 14.66 -3.96
CA LEU A 118 5.33 15.89 -3.85
C LEU A 118 4.07 15.64 -3.00
N PHE A 119 3.36 14.54 -3.21
CA PHE A 119 2.20 14.19 -2.38
C PHE A 119 2.60 13.96 -0.91
N LEU A 120 3.65 13.22 -0.65
CA LEU A 120 4.10 12.91 0.72
C LEU A 120 4.49 14.16 1.52
N THR A 121 4.88 15.28 0.87
CA THR A 121 5.08 16.56 1.58
C THR A 121 3.78 17.13 2.13
N THR A 122 2.67 16.99 1.40
CA THR A 122 1.35 17.40 1.91
C THR A 122 0.86 16.47 2.99
N PHE A 123 1.03 15.15 2.82
CA PHE A 123 0.70 14.15 3.81
C PHE A 123 1.38 14.46 5.15
N LEU A 124 2.70 14.62 5.16
CA LEU A 124 3.45 14.94 6.38
C LEU A 124 2.97 16.26 7.05
N SER A 125 2.60 17.25 6.24
CA SER A 125 2.03 18.51 6.75
C SER A 125 0.63 18.32 7.33
N GLU A 126 -0.15 17.40 6.80
CA GLU A 126 -1.49 17.05 7.28
C GLU A 126 -1.41 16.32 8.62
N GLU A 127 -0.52 15.34 8.77
CA GLU A 127 -0.21 14.66 10.04
C GLU A 127 0.20 15.64 11.15
N ALA A 128 1.08 16.58 10.80
CA ALA A 128 1.51 17.61 11.76
C ALA A 128 0.34 18.50 12.22
N ARG A 129 -0.64 18.79 11.34
CA ARG A 129 -1.87 19.53 11.71
C ARG A 129 -2.78 18.71 12.60
N HIS A 130 -2.93 17.41 12.35
CA HIS A 130 -3.71 16.52 13.22
C HIS A 130 -3.12 16.50 14.63
N THR A 131 -1.79 16.35 14.74
CA THR A 131 -1.06 16.44 16.00
C THR A 131 -1.36 17.77 16.73
N GLU A 132 -1.29 18.93 16.04
CA GLU A 132 -1.60 20.24 16.59
C GLU A 132 -3.08 20.33 17.02
N PHE A 133 -3.99 19.82 16.21
CA PHE A 133 -5.42 19.84 16.48
C PHE A 133 -5.77 19.08 17.77
N PHE A 134 -5.37 17.82 17.88
CA PHE A 134 -5.65 17.03 19.07
C PHE A 134 -4.96 17.60 20.31
N ARG A 135 -3.75 18.15 20.17
CA ARG A 135 -3.06 18.82 21.28
C ARG A 135 -3.86 20.04 21.77
N ARG A 136 -4.35 20.89 20.87
CA ARG A 136 -5.19 22.02 21.21
C ARG A 136 -6.47 21.59 21.97
N VAL A 137 -7.11 20.51 21.54
CA VAL A 137 -8.30 19.99 22.24
C VAL A 137 -7.95 19.56 23.66
N LEU A 138 -6.83 18.88 23.87
CA LEU A 138 -6.36 18.50 25.20
C LEU A 138 -6.05 19.71 26.07
N ASP A 139 -5.43 20.75 25.53
CA ASP A 139 -5.05 21.96 26.28
C ASP A 139 -6.23 22.87 26.54
N GLU A 140 -7.03 23.22 25.51
CA GLU A 140 -8.02 24.29 25.56
C GLU A 140 -9.40 23.80 25.99
N VAL A 141 -9.75 22.52 25.73
CA VAL A 141 -11.05 21.94 26.03
C VAL A 141 -10.98 21.03 27.26
N CYS A 142 -10.06 20.05 27.24
CA CYS A 142 -9.94 19.09 28.32
C CYS A 142 -9.11 19.59 29.51
N HIS A 143 -8.32 20.65 29.32
CA HIS A 143 -7.38 21.21 30.31
C HIS A 143 -6.40 20.18 30.88
N GLN A 144 -5.84 19.35 29.99
CA GLN A 144 -4.93 18.28 30.33
C GLN A 144 -3.53 18.55 29.78
N SER A 145 -2.59 18.86 30.68
CA SER A 145 -1.17 19.12 30.34
C SER A 145 -0.19 18.14 31.00
N GLY A 146 -0.69 17.18 31.79
CA GLY A 146 0.15 16.23 32.55
C GLY A 146 0.48 14.98 31.75
N ASP A 147 1.04 13.97 32.46
CA ASP A 147 1.30 12.65 31.91
C ASP A 147 -0.01 11.89 31.65
N LEU A 148 -0.29 11.62 30.38
CA LEU A 148 -1.48 10.93 29.91
C LEU A 148 -1.19 9.48 29.46
N GLN A 149 0.04 8.99 29.66
CA GLN A 149 0.43 7.63 29.26
C GLN A 149 -0.45 6.54 29.91
N ARG A 150 -1.10 6.83 31.03
CA ARG A 150 -2.06 5.91 31.69
C ARG A 150 -3.22 5.48 30.79
N TYR A 151 -3.53 6.25 29.73
CA TYR A 151 -4.58 5.91 28.77
C TYR A 151 -4.08 4.99 27.64
N GLN A 152 -2.77 4.90 27.43
CA GLN A 152 -2.16 4.02 26.45
C GLN A 152 -2.15 2.59 26.96
N THR A 153 -2.99 1.75 26.36
CA THR A 153 -3.11 0.34 26.73
C THR A 153 -1.89 -0.47 26.25
N PRO A 154 -1.67 -1.70 26.75
CA PRO A 154 -0.56 -2.55 26.32
C PRO A 154 -0.52 -2.79 24.82
N SER A 155 -1.68 -3.11 24.21
CA SER A 155 -1.78 -3.35 22.76
C SER A 155 -1.50 -2.08 21.96
N PHE A 156 -1.99 -0.91 22.42
CA PHE A 156 -1.71 0.39 21.80
C PHE A 156 -0.19 0.68 21.81
N ARG A 157 0.47 0.56 22.94
CA ARG A 157 1.93 0.79 23.04
C ARG A 157 2.72 -0.16 22.15
N ARG A 158 2.31 -1.43 22.11
CA ARG A 158 2.97 -2.41 21.25
C ARG A 158 2.84 -2.08 19.77
N LEU A 159 1.70 -1.56 19.34
CA LEU A 159 1.53 -1.13 17.94
C LEU A 159 2.30 0.16 17.66
N PHE A 160 2.00 1.25 18.37
CA PHE A 160 2.48 2.60 18.03
C PHE A 160 3.88 2.94 18.54
N ALA A 161 4.37 2.27 19.60
CA ALA A 161 5.71 2.51 20.12
C ALA A 161 6.74 1.44 19.72
N GLU A 162 6.31 0.28 19.18
CA GLU A 162 7.22 -0.81 18.81
C GLU A 162 7.04 -1.21 17.33
N GLN A 163 5.83 -1.69 16.93
CA GLN A 163 5.63 -2.31 15.64
C GLN A 163 5.68 -1.31 14.47
N LEU A 164 5.01 -0.17 14.61
CA LEU A 164 5.01 0.89 13.61
C LEU A 164 6.40 1.52 13.42
N PRO A 165 7.08 2.00 14.48
CA PRO A 165 8.44 2.53 14.32
C PRO A 165 9.41 1.50 13.75
N ALA A 166 9.33 0.23 14.17
CA ALA A 166 10.22 -0.81 13.67
C ALA A 166 10.02 -1.08 12.17
N ALA A 167 8.77 -1.17 11.71
CA ALA A 167 8.44 -1.39 10.30
C ALA A 167 8.90 -0.21 9.43
N MET A 168 8.63 1.01 9.87
CA MET A 168 9.00 2.22 9.11
C MET A 168 10.51 2.46 9.10
N GLN A 169 11.19 2.33 10.24
CA GLN A 169 12.65 2.52 10.32
C GLN A 169 13.43 1.46 9.54
N ARG A 170 12.89 0.25 9.41
CA ARG A 170 13.49 -0.79 8.56
C ARG A 170 13.73 -0.29 7.13
N LEU A 171 12.86 0.55 6.58
CA LEU A 171 12.97 1.11 5.23
C LEU A 171 14.27 1.90 4.99
N LEU A 172 14.89 2.43 6.04
CA LEU A 172 16.17 3.15 5.92
C LEU A 172 17.32 2.21 5.50
N ALA A 173 17.26 0.95 5.92
CA ALA A 173 18.27 -0.07 5.63
C ALA A 173 17.83 -1.08 4.56
N ASP A 174 16.54 -1.37 4.47
CA ASP A 174 15.94 -2.37 3.56
C ASP A 174 14.72 -1.75 2.87
N PRO A 175 14.89 -1.09 1.72
CA PRO A 175 13.79 -0.50 0.94
C PRO A 175 13.11 -1.50 -0.01
N ALA A 176 13.32 -2.81 0.16
CA ALA A 176 12.73 -3.84 -0.70
C ALA A 176 11.19 -3.75 -0.74
N PRO A 177 10.53 -4.12 -1.85
CA PRO A 177 9.07 -4.05 -2.00
C PRO A 177 8.29 -4.71 -0.85
N ALA A 178 8.74 -5.87 -0.36
CA ALA A 178 8.12 -6.55 0.77
C ALA A 178 8.21 -5.75 2.08
N ALA A 179 9.34 -5.07 2.34
CA ALA A 179 9.49 -4.23 3.52
C ALA A 179 8.61 -2.97 3.42
N GLN A 180 8.51 -2.35 2.24
CA GLN A 180 7.59 -1.25 2.00
C GLN A 180 6.14 -1.66 2.23
N ALA A 181 5.75 -2.84 1.75
CA ALA A 181 4.40 -3.36 1.93
C ALA A 181 4.08 -3.64 3.40
N GLU A 182 4.98 -4.26 4.17
CA GLU A 182 4.81 -4.48 5.61
C GLU A 182 4.67 -3.15 6.38
N ALA A 183 5.45 -2.13 6.00
CA ALA A 183 5.37 -0.79 6.57
C ALA A 183 4.00 -0.14 6.28
N LEU A 184 3.52 -0.20 5.04
CA LEU A 184 2.22 0.34 4.62
C LEU A 184 1.03 -0.40 5.24
N VAL A 185 1.11 -1.72 5.38
CA VAL A 185 0.10 -2.49 6.11
C VAL A 185 0.00 -1.99 7.55
N THR A 186 1.13 -1.74 8.20
CA THR A 186 1.16 -1.28 9.60
C THR A 186 0.66 0.16 9.72
N TYR A 187 1.15 1.06 8.88
CA TYR A 187 0.83 2.48 8.89
C TYR A 187 -0.58 2.73 8.34
N SER A 188 -0.78 2.49 7.04
CA SER A 188 -2.02 2.89 6.36
C SER A 188 -3.18 1.92 6.61
N LEU A 189 -3.02 0.59 6.45
CA LEU A 189 -4.17 -0.32 6.57
C LEU A 189 -4.64 -0.47 8.01
N VAL A 190 -3.71 -0.63 8.97
CA VAL A 190 -4.04 -0.87 10.37
C VAL A 190 -4.15 0.45 11.13
N GLY A 191 -3.13 1.32 11.08
CA GLY A 191 -3.08 2.57 11.84
C GLY A 191 -4.20 3.53 11.43
N GLU A 192 -4.19 4.01 10.20
CA GLU A 192 -5.21 4.95 9.69
C GLU A 192 -6.52 4.24 9.35
N GLY A 193 -6.39 3.10 8.63
CA GLY A 193 -7.54 2.47 7.98
C GLY A 193 -8.48 1.75 8.93
N VAL A 194 -7.98 0.97 9.89
CA VAL A 194 -8.83 0.22 10.83
C VAL A 194 -9.02 0.99 12.12
N LEU A 195 -7.93 1.39 12.77
CA LEU A 195 -8.00 2.05 14.09
C LEU A 195 -8.43 3.50 13.99
N GLY A 196 -7.93 4.25 13.00
CA GLY A 196 -8.36 5.62 12.74
C GLY A 196 -9.85 5.68 12.43
N ASP A 197 -10.34 4.88 11.47
CA ASP A 197 -11.76 4.84 11.12
C ASP A 197 -12.65 4.44 12.31
N ALA A 198 -12.24 3.41 13.10
CA ALA A 198 -12.98 3.00 14.30
C ALA A 198 -13.05 4.13 15.33
N GLY A 199 -11.95 4.84 15.53
CA GLY A 199 -11.91 5.98 16.44
C GLY A 199 -12.76 7.17 15.97
N TYR A 200 -12.73 7.52 14.69
CA TYR A 200 -13.62 8.54 14.12
C TYR A 200 -15.11 8.14 14.27
N HIS A 201 -15.43 6.87 14.07
CA HIS A 201 -16.77 6.33 14.32
C HIS A 201 -17.19 6.49 15.77
N LEU A 202 -16.31 6.17 16.73
CA LEU A 202 -16.57 6.34 18.16
C LEU A 202 -16.82 7.81 18.53
N PHE A 203 -16.02 8.76 18.04
CA PHE A 203 -16.25 10.18 18.22
C PHE A 203 -17.59 10.64 17.64
N ALA A 204 -17.89 10.22 16.41
CA ALA A 204 -19.14 10.57 15.75
C ALA A 204 -20.35 10.07 16.55
N THR A 205 -20.31 8.84 17.05
CA THR A 205 -21.37 8.22 17.86
C THR A 205 -21.50 8.93 19.21
N ALA A 206 -20.38 9.17 19.91
CA ALA A 206 -20.40 9.84 21.23
C ALA A 206 -20.95 11.27 21.15
N LEU A 207 -20.71 11.97 20.05
CA LEU A 207 -21.12 13.36 19.85
C LEU A 207 -22.41 13.52 19.02
N ALA A 208 -23.08 12.42 18.63
CA ALA A 208 -24.29 12.45 17.81
C ALA A 208 -25.46 13.10 18.51
N ALA A 209 -25.59 12.94 19.84
CA ALA A 209 -26.68 13.47 20.63
C ALA A 209 -26.48 14.97 20.92
N GLY A 210 -27.27 15.80 20.26
CA GLY A 210 -27.25 17.25 20.43
C GLY A 210 -26.11 17.93 19.66
N ASP A 211 -26.17 19.24 19.54
CA ASP A 211 -25.14 20.04 18.84
C ASP A 211 -24.01 20.39 19.82
N ARG A 212 -23.30 19.33 20.33
CA ARG A 212 -22.20 19.46 21.29
C ARG A 212 -20.84 19.46 20.59
N MET A 213 -19.89 20.20 21.17
CA MET A 213 -18.51 20.30 20.73
C MET A 213 -18.34 20.56 19.21
N PRO A 214 -18.95 21.68 18.71
CA PRO A 214 -18.98 21.94 17.26
C PRO A 214 -17.59 22.20 16.65
N GLY A 215 -16.68 22.85 17.38
CA GLY A 215 -15.32 23.09 16.92
C GLY A 215 -14.50 21.80 16.82
N PHE A 216 -14.65 20.91 17.79
CA PHE A 216 -14.02 19.59 17.76
C PHE A 216 -14.56 18.73 16.60
N ARG A 217 -15.87 18.73 16.39
CA ARG A 217 -16.50 18.03 15.26
C ARG A 217 -16.07 18.57 13.91
N ASP A 218 -15.92 19.89 13.75
CA ASP A 218 -15.39 20.50 12.52
C ASP A 218 -13.92 20.05 12.29
N GLY A 219 -13.09 20.08 13.33
CA GLY A 219 -11.71 19.59 13.25
C GLY A 219 -11.62 18.12 12.88
N LEU A 220 -12.43 17.25 13.51
CA LEU A 220 -12.50 15.82 13.17
C LEU A 220 -12.91 15.59 11.70
N ALA A 221 -13.90 16.34 11.21
CA ALA A 221 -14.34 16.23 9.81
C ALA A 221 -13.24 16.63 8.82
N ARG A 222 -12.45 17.66 9.14
CA ARG A 222 -11.30 18.08 8.33
C ARG A 222 -10.18 17.06 8.35
N ALA A 223 -9.81 16.56 9.53
CA ALA A 223 -8.81 15.50 9.67
C ALA A 223 -9.23 14.25 8.90
N GLN A 224 -10.48 13.80 9.04
CA GLN A 224 -10.99 12.65 8.31
C GLN A 224 -10.98 12.83 6.79
N ALA A 225 -11.17 14.06 6.30
CA ALA A 225 -11.03 14.36 4.86
C ALA A 225 -9.56 14.29 4.39
N ASP A 226 -8.61 14.64 5.26
CA ASP A 226 -7.17 14.46 5.00
C ASP A 226 -6.83 12.95 4.98
N GLU A 227 -7.30 12.18 5.98
CA GLU A 227 -7.12 10.72 6.08
C GLU A 227 -7.61 9.96 4.83
N ALA A 228 -8.69 10.41 4.21
CA ALA A 228 -9.19 9.80 2.98
C ALA A 228 -8.15 9.84 1.84
N ARG A 229 -7.34 10.91 1.76
CA ARG A 229 -6.24 11.03 0.79
C ARG A 229 -5.04 10.18 1.18
N HIS A 230 -4.72 10.11 2.46
CA HIS A 230 -3.67 9.24 3.00
C HIS A 230 -3.94 7.78 2.66
N MET A 231 -5.16 7.33 2.92
CA MET A 231 -5.62 5.98 2.58
C MET A 231 -5.60 5.69 1.07
N ALA A 232 -6.02 6.66 0.25
CA ALA A 232 -5.99 6.52 -1.20
C ALA A 232 -4.54 6.33 -1.71
N TYR A 233 -3.57 7.04 -1.13
CA TYR A 233 -2.16 6.87 -1.46
C TYR A 233 -1.61 5.54 -0.94
N GLY A 234 -1.92 5.15 0.29
CA GLY A 234 -1.51 3.87 0.86
C GLY A 234 -1.96 2.68 0.00
N LEU A 235 -3.23 2.68 -0.43
CA LEU A 235 -3.76 1.67 -1.34
C LEU A 235 -3.10 1.72 -2.73
N PHE A 236 -2.86 2.92 -3.27
CA PHE A 236 -2.14 3.07 -4.55
C PHE A 236 -0.74 2.45 -4.47
N LEU A 237 0.02 2.77 -3.42
CA LEU A 237 1.39 2.27 -3.27
C LEU A 237 1.42 0.76 -3.01
N LEU A 238 0.54 0.23 -2.15
CA LEU A 238 0.40 -1.22 -1.95
C LEU A 238 0.01 -1.95 -3.23
N SER A 239 -0.96 -1.40 -3.98
CA SER A 239 -1.40 -1.97 -5.26
C SER A 239 -0.25 -2.08 -6.25
N ARG A 240 0.57 -1.03 -6.35
CA ARG A 240 1.75 -1.02 -7.20
C ARG A 240 2.77 -2.08 -6.77
N LEU A 241 3.09 -2.15 -5.48
CA LEU A 241 4.06 -3.13 -4.95
C LEU A 241 3.60 -4.57 -5.19
N VAL A 242 2.31 -4.85 -5.00
CA VAL A 242 1.71 -6.17 -5.27
C VAL A 242 1.73 -6.52 -6.77
N ALA A 243 1.58 -5.50 -7.64
CA ALA A 243 1.62 -5.69 -9.09
C ALA A 243 3.05 -5.92 -9.61
N GLU A 244 4.05 -5.29 -8.98
CA GLU A 244 5.46 -5.39 -9.40
C GLU A 244 6.14 -6.69 -8.92
N ASP A 245 5.68 -7.28 -7.80
CA ASP A 245 6.30 -8.46 -7.18
C ASP A 245 5.25 -9.38 -6.54
N ALA A 246 5.13 -10.60 -7.07
CA ALA A 246 4.16 -11.59 -6.59
C ALA A 246 4.40 -12.04 -5.13
N ASP A 247 5.64 -11.94 -4.61
CA ASP A 247 6.00 -12.35 -3.25
C ASP A 247 5.56 -11.30 -2.22
N VAL A 248 5.33 -10.05 -2.65
CA VAL A 248 4.84 -8.97 -1.78
C VAL A 248 3.50 -9.32 -1.13
N TRP A 249 2.61 -10.01 -1.85
CA TRP A 249 1.32 -10.43 -1.28
C TRP A 249 1.48 -11.32 -0.04
N THR A 250 2.47 -12.20 -0.05
CA THR A 250 2.76 -13.05 1.12
C THR A 250 3.20 -12.22 2.32
N ALA A 251 4.00 -11.18 2.10
CA ALA A 251 4.41 -10.25 3.15
C ALA A 251 3.20 -9.45 3.69
N VAL A 252 2.32 -8.96 2.81
CA VAL A 252 1.07 -8.26 3.18
C VAL A 252 0.20 -9.15 4.06
N SER A 253 -0.11 -10.37 3.61
CA SER A 253 -0.99 -11.30 4.33
C SER A 253 -0.43 -11.67 5.70
N ARG A 254 0.85 -12.03 5.76
CA ARG A 254 1.54 -12.34 7.01
C ARG A 254 1.50 -11.16 7.98
N ARG A 255 1.80 -9.95 7.50
CA ARG A 255 1.81 -8.75 8.35
C ARG A 255 0.44 -8.43 8.92
N MET A 256 -0.61 -8.63 8.14
CA MET A 256 -1.99 -8.50 8.63
C MET A 256 -2.30 -9.49 9.74
N GLU A 257 -1.95 -10.77 9.56
CA GLU A 257 -2.14 -11.81 10.59
C GLU A 257 -1.39 -11.48 11.89
N GLU A 258 -0.16 -10.96 11.79
CA GLU A 258 0.65 -10.53 12.94
C GLU A 258 0.02 -9.35 13.71
N LEU A 259 -0.61 -8.41 13.01
CA LEU A 259 -1.16 -7.20 13.62
C LEU A 259 -2.61 -7.36 14.11
N LEU A 260 -3.36 -8.33 13.58
CA LEU A 260 -4.77 -8.55 13.95
C LEU A 260 -5.00 -8.67 15.45
N PRO A 261 -4.22 -9.47 16.22
CA PRO A 261 -4.41 -9.56 17.68
C PRO A 261 -4.21 -8.23 18.41
N LEU A 262 -3.25 -7.39 17.93
CA LEU A 262 -3.00 -6.08 18.53
C LEU A 262 -4.13 -5.10 18.22
N THR A 263 -4.63 -5.13 16.99
CA THR A 263 -5.74 -4.29 16.53
C THR A 263 -7.01 -4.58 17.33
N LEU A 264 -7.36 -5.86 17.48
CA LEU A 264 -8.49 -6.29 18.30
C LEU A 264 -8.26 -5.97 19.79
N GLY A 265 -7.03 -6.14 20.27
CA GLY A 265 -6.66 -5.82 21.64
C GLY A 265 -6.86 -4.33 21.96
N ILE A 266 -6.47 -3.41 21.08
CA ILE A 266 -6.66 -1.96 21.28
C ILE A 266 -8.14 -1.64 21.45
N VAL A 267 -8.99 -2.18 20.59
CA VAL A 267 -10.45 -1.95 20.65
C VAL A 267 -11.04 -2.57 21.92
N SER A 268 -10.73 -3.83 22.23
CA SER A 268 -11.26 -4.52 23.42
C SER A 268 -10.83 -3.82 24.73
N GLU A 269 -9.54 -3.52 24.86
CA GLU A 269 -8.97 -2.83 26.04
C GLU A 269 -9.56 -1.43 26.26
N PHE A 270 -10.02 -0.76 25.18
CA PHE A 270 -10.75 0.50 25.30
C PHE A 270 -12.13 0.29 25.92
N PHE A 271 -12.89 -0.72 25.47
CA PHE A 271 -14.23 -1.00 25.98
C PHE A 271 -14.24 -1.62 27.38
N GLU A 272 -13.29 -2.47 27.71
CA GLU A 272 -13.15 -3.12 29.03
C GLU A 272 -12.96 -2.14 30.19
N ALA A 273 -12.56 -0.90 29.89
CA ALA A 273 -12.34 0.12 30.92
C ALA A 273 -13.63 0.71 31.50
N TYR A 274 -14.81 0.39 30.93
CA TYR A 274 -16.08 1.05 31.29
C TYR A 274 -17.22 0.03 31.46
N ASP A 275 -17.94 0.15 32.57
CA ASP A 275 -19.18 -0.60 32.84
C ASP A 275 -20.14 0.27 33.71
N PRO A 276 -21.25 0.78 33.18
CA PRO A 276 -21.65 0.72 31.76
C PRO A 276 -20.84 1.66 30.87
N MET A 277 -20.76 1.32 29.57
CA MET A 277 -20.07 2.15 28.58
C MET A 277 -20.84 3.45 28.34
N PRO A 278 -20.19 4.65 28.51
CA PRO A 278 -20.82 5.94 28.26
C PRO A 278 -21.23 6.13 26.79
N PHE A 279 -22.13 7.06 26.53
CA PHE A 279 -22.67 7.41 25.21
C PHE A 279 -23.39 6.27 24.49
N GLY A 280 -23.60 5.12 25.11
CA GLY A 280 -24.15 3.95 24.45
C GLY A 280 -23.25 3.36 23.37
N LEU A 281 -21.94 3.61 23.44
CA LEU A 281 -20.98 3.00 22.53
C LEU A 281 -21.00 1.48 22.68
N SER A 282 -20.90 0.77 21.53
CA SER A 282 -20.98 -0.68 21.45
C SER A 282 -19.70 -1.23 20.86
N LEU A 283 -19.12 -2.24 21.53
CA LEU A 283 -17.97 -2.97 20.99
C LEU A 283 -18.35 -3.67 19.69
N ASP A 284 -19.50 -4.34 19.65
CA ASP A 284 -19.94 -5.10 18.48
C ASP A 284 -20.14 -4.19 17.27
N ASP A 285 -20.80 -3.02 17.43
CA ASP A 285 -21.00 -2.08 16.33
C ASP A 285 -19.67 -1.52 15.83
N THR A 286 -18.75 -1.18 16.74
CA THR A 286 -17.41 -0.69 16.40
C THR A 286 -16.60 -1.71 15.62
N VAL A 287 -16.63 -2.97 16.06
CA VAL A 287 -15.92 -4.07 15.39
C VAL A 287 -16.55 -4.35 14.01
N GLN A 288 -17.87 -4.35 13.90
CA GLN A 288 -18.55 -4.58 12.61
C GLN A 288 -18.25 -3.47 11.59
N ASP A 289 -18.27 -2.20 12.01
CA ASP A 289 -17.90 -1.07 11.14
C ASP A 289 -16.43 -1.20 10.66
N ALA A 290 -15.51 -1.49 11.57
CA ALA A 290 -14.09 -1.68 11.25
C ALA A 290 -13.87 -2.85 10.28
N ILE A 291 -14.55 -3.99 10.49
CA ILE A 291 -14.49 -5.16 9.58
C ILE A 291 -15.01 -4.79 8.20
N ALA A 292 -16.15 -4.10 8.11
CA ALA A 292 -16.75 -3.75 6.82
C ALA A 292 -15.82 -2.82 6.00
N ARG A 293 -15.22 -1.82 6.62
CA ARG A 293 -14.27 -0.91 5.97
C ARG A 293 -13.00 -1.62 5.56
N PHE A 294 -12.45 -2.45 6.43
CA PHE A 294 -11.28 -3.26 6.11
C PHE A 294 -11.54 -4.21 4.94
N ALA A 295 -12.66 -4.93 4.96
CA ALA A 295 -13.01 -5.88 3.91
C ALA A 295 -13.10 -5.20 2.53
N ALA A 296 -13.64 -3.98 2.45
CA ALA A 296 -13.70 -3.22 1.20
C ALA A 296 -12.30 -2.89 0.65
N ARG A 297 -11.36 -2.48 1.52
CA ARG A 297 -9.96 -2.19 1.14
C ARG A 297 -9.20 -3.45 0.73
N TRP A 298 -9.41 -4.52 1.49
CA TRP A 298 -8.79 -5.81 1.19
C TRP A 298 -9.24 -6.35 -0.16
N ALA A 299 -10.54 -6.28 -0.45
CA ALA A 299 -11.09 -6.69 -1.75
C ALA A 299 -10.50 -5.88 -2.91
N ALA A 300 -10.24 -4.59 -2.73
CA ALA A 300 -9.57 -3.76 -3.74
C ALA A 300 -8.13 -4.24 -4.03
N LEU A 301 -7.36 -4.61 -3.00
CA LEU A 301 -6.02 -5.17 -3.18
C LEU A 301 -6.05 -6.55 -3.83
N GLU A 302 -7.00 -7.40 -3.46
CA GLU A 302 -7.19 -8.73 -4.08
C GLU A 302 -7.55 -8.62 -5.56
N GLN A 303 -8.37 -7.63 -5.93
CA GLN A 303 -8.71 -7.37 -7.32
C GLN A 303 -7.47 -7.00 -8.13
N VAL A 304 -6.63 -6.07 -7.65
CA VAL A 304 -5.37 -5.69 -8.31
C VAL A 304 -4.46 -6.90 -8.50
N ARG A 305 -4.34 -7.73 -7.46
CA ARG A 305 -3.56 -8.98 -7.53
C ARG A 305 -4.10 -9.95 -8.58
N ALA A 306 -5.42 -10.08 -8.66
CA ALA A 306 -6.07 -10.96 -9.63
C ALA A 306 -5.86 -10.46 -11.08
N GLU A 307 -6.01 -9.15 -11.31
CA GLU A 307 -5.76 -8.50 -12.60
C GLU A 307 -4.31 -8.69 -13.05
N GLU A 308 -3.34 -8.50 -12.13
CA GLU A 308 -1.93 -8.70 -12.43
C GLU A 308 -1.60 -10.15 -12.74
N ARG A 309 -2.13 -11.10 -11.96
CA ARG A 309 -2.00 -12.54 -12.26
C ARG A 309 -2.59 -12.90 -13.62
N ALA A 310 -3.73 -12.32 -13.97
CA ALA A 310 -4.34 -12.52 -15.28
C ALA A 310 -3.49 -11.93 -16.41
N ARG A 311 -2.83 -10.79 -16.17
CA ARG A 311 -1.93 -10.13 -17.14
C ARG A 311 -0.63 -10.91 -17.33
N VAL A 312 -0.09 -11.48 -16.26
CA VAL A 312 1.17 -12.27 -16.29
C VAL A 312 0.90 -13.72 -16.65
N ALA A 313 -0.33 -14.22 -16.45
CA ALA A 313 -0.70 -15.55 -16.90
C ALA A 313 -0.49 -15.65 -18.43
N PRO A 314 0.21 -16.69 -18.91
CA PRO A 314 0.33 -16.87 -20.35
C PRO A 314 -1.09 -16.91 -20.94
N PRO A 315 -1.31 -16.26 -22.09
CA PRO A 315 -2.62 -16.31 -22.76
C PRO A 315 -3.05 -17.76 -22.93
N SER A 316 -4.36 -17.99 -22.90
CA SER A 316 -4.85 -19.37 -23.09
C SER A 316 -4.26 -19.92 -24.40
N THR A 317 -3.91 -21.19 -24.42
CA THR A 317 -3.34 -21.83 -25.63
C THR A 317 -4.21 -21.53 -26.87
N ASP A 318 -5.53 -21.46 -26.72
CA ASP A 318 -6.45 -21.16 -27.82
C ASP A 318 -6.37 -19.69 -28.29
N GLU A 319 -6.08 -18.73 -27.40
CA GLU A 319 -5.88 -17.34 -27.76
C GLU A 319 -4.55 -17.15 -28.46
N THR A 320 -3.49 -17.72 -27.92
CA THR A 320 -2.15 -17.73 -28.55
C THR A 320 -2.21 -18.35 -29.95
N VAL A 321 -2.94 -19.47 -30.11
CA VAL A 321 -3.16 -20.12 -31.41
C VAL A 321 -3.87 -19.20 -32.39
N ARG A 322 -4.92 -18.48 -31.95
CA ARG A 322 -5.66 -17.54 -32.82
C ARG A 322 -4.78 -16.38 -33.30
N GLU A 323 -3.97 -15.79 -32.42
CA GLU A 323 -3.09 -14.67 -32.79
C GLU A 323 -1.96 -15.13 -33.71
N VAL A 324 -1.34 -16.29 -33.46
CA VAL A 324 -0.33 -16.85 -34.33
C VAL A 324 -0.94 -17.23 -35.69
N LEU A 325 -2.16 -17.81 -35.72
CA LEU A 325 -2.87 -18.12 -36.95
C LEU A 325 -3.13 -16.88 -37.81
N LYS A 326 -3.57 -15.79 -37.15
CA LYS A 326 -3.77 -14.51 -37.82
C LYS A 326 -2.48 -14.00 -38.44
N TRP A 327 -1.39 -13.98 -37.68
CA TRP A 327 -0.09 -13.53 -38.17
C TRP A 327 0.44 -14.39 -39.33
N VAL A 328 0.36 -15.73 -39.21
CA VAL A 328 0.78 -16.66 -40.29
C VAL A 328 -0.07 -16.44 -41.52
N GLY A 329 -1.36 -16.22 -41.39
CA GLY A 329 -2.26 -15.93 -42.48
C GLY A 329 -1.94 -14.61 -43.20
N ASP A 330 -1.68 -13.55 -42.46
CA ASP A 330 -1.32 -12.24 -42.99
C ASP A 330 0.02 -12.28 -43.73
N GLU A 331 1.03 -12.96 -43.17
CA GLU A 331 2.36 -13.06 -43.77
C GLU A 331 2.41 -13.95 -45.02
N LEU A 332 1.54 -14.94 -45.14
CA LEU A 332 1.61 -15.94 -46.21
C LEU A 332 0.54 -15.74 -47.30
N GLN A 333 -0.21 -14.63 -47.26
CA GLN A 333 -1.16 -14.33 -48.35
C GLN A 333 -0.54 -14.43 -49.75
N PRO A 334 -1.29 -14.90 -50.75
CA PRO A 334 -2.71 -15.32 -50.74
C PRO A 334 -2.96 -16.80 -50.34
N ALA A 335 -1.97 -17.49 -49.77
CA ALA A 335 -2.13 -18.90 -49.43
C ALA A 335 -3.07 -19.04 -48.21
N PRO A 336 -4.11 -19.90 -48.26
CA PRO A 336 -4.95 -20.17 -47.10
C PRO A 336 -4.15 -20.88 -46.01
N VAL A 337 -4.44 -20.54 -44.73
CA VAL A 337 -3.81 -21.18 -43.57
C VAL A 337 -4.91 -21.75 -42.66
N GLU A 338 -4.81 -23.02 -42.34
CA GLU A 338 -5.67 -23.71 -41.40
C GLU A 338 -4.86 -24.29 -40.25
N VAL A 339 -5.37 -24.17 -39.02
CA VAL A 339 -4.77 -24.84 -37.86
C VAL A 339 -5.53 -26.11 -37.52
N ARG A 340 -4.81 -27.20 -37.29
CA ARG A 340 -5.37 -28.50 -36.83
C ARG A 340 -4.57 -29.02 -35.65
N ARG A 341 -5.27 -29.70 -34.76
CA ARG A 341 -4.70 -30.52 -33.71
C ARG A 341 -5.23 -31.93 -33.83
N GLU A 342 -4.35 -32.90 -33.96
CA GLU A 342 -4.75 -34.31 -34.11
C GLU A 342 -4.99 -34.93 -32.71
N GLY A 343 -6.26 -35.09 -32.33
CA GLY A 343 -6.66 -35.68 -31.05
C GLY A 343 -6.03 -34.98 -29.84
N THR A 344 -5.31 -35.73 -29.00
CA THR A 344 -4.58 -35.24 -27.83
C THR A 344 -3.13 -34.86 -28.14
N SER A 345 -2.74 -34.71 -29.40
CA SER A 345 -1.39 -34.38 -29.81
C SER A 345 -0.89 -33.11 -29.08
N PRO A 346 0.36 -33.10 -28.58
CA PRO A 346 0.94 -31.90 -27.98
C PRO A 346 1.41 -30.86 -29.03
N VAL A 347 1.01 -31.03 -30.31
CA VAL A 347 1.44 -30.18 -31.40
C VAL A 347 0.24 -29.62 -32.16
N TYR A 348 0.26 -28.32 -32.40
CA TYR A 348 -0.64 -27.62 -33.30
C TYR A 348 0.01 -27.47 -34.68
N THR A 349 -0.66 -27.91 -35.73
CA THR A 349 -0.16 -27.87 -37.11
C THR A 349 -0.89 -26.79 -37.90
N PHE A 350 -0.18 -25.79 -38.35
CA PHE A 350 -0.68 -24.72 -39.24
C PHE A 350 -0.39 -25.17 -40.67
N HIS A 351 -1.41 -25.67 -41.35
CA HIS A 351 -1.37 -26.10 -42.74
C HIS A 351 -1.43 -24.92 -43.68
N ILE A 352 -0.54 -24.83 -44.66
CA ILE A 352 -0.37 -23.68 -45.56
C ILE A 352 -0.63 -24.12 -47.00
N GLY A 353 -1.47 -23.33 -47.67
CA GLY A 353 -1.88 -23.61 -49.04
C GLY A 353 -2.99 -24.65 -49.22
N PRO A 354 -3.59 -24.74 -50.40
CA PRO A 354 -4.77 -25.56 -50.64
C PRO A 354 -4.58 -27.06 -50.43
N THR A 355 -3.32 -27.53 -50.52
CA THR A 355 -2.98 -28.95 -50.33
C THR A 355 -2.41 -29.23 -48.92
N GLY A 356 -2.15 -28.21 -48.13
CA GLY A 356 -1.48 -28.37 -46.82
C GLY A 356 -0.07 -28.93 -46.92
N ALA A 357 0.56 -28.82 -48.07
CA ALA A 357 1.89 -29.44 -48.36
C ALA A 357 3.01 -28.76 -47.53
N SER A 358 2.87 -27.49 -47.20
CA SER A 358 3.74 -26.77 -46.25
C SER A 358 3.03 -26.64 -44.91
N ALA A 359 3.78 -26.77 -43.80
CA ALA A 359 3.21 -26.67 -42.48
C ALA A 359 4.20 -26.09 -41.48
N LEU A 360 3.67 -25.29 -40.53
CA LEU A 360 4.34 -24.88 -39.31
C LEU A 360 3.74 -25.67 -38.14
N LEU A 361 4.56 -26.38 -37.44
CA LEU A 361 4.20 -27.17 -36.25
C LEU A 361 4.64 -26.36 -35.02
N ILE A 362 3.76 -26.14 -34.08
CA ILE A 362 4.09 -25.46 -32.82
C ILE A 362 3.67 -26.34 -31.66
N THR A 363 4.59 -26.62 -30.75
CA THR A 363 4.29 -27.47 -29.59
C THR A 363 3.38 -26.75 -28.60
N GLN A 364 2.57 -27.50 -27.90
CA GLN A 364 1.71 -26.99 -26.83
C GLN A 364 2.53 -26.29 -25.72
N GLU A 365 3.76 -26.76 -25.50
CA GLU A 365 4.69 -26.14 -24.55
C GLU A 365 5.03 -24.69 -24.97
N VAL A 366 5.36 -24.45 -26.24
CA VAL A 366 5.61 -23.10 -26.75
C VAL A 366 4.39 -22.20 -26.60
N LEU A 367 3.22 -22.70 -26.99
CA LEU A 367 1.97 -21.94 -26.95
C LEU A 367 1.48 -21.65 -25.53
N GLY A 368 1.84 -22.47 -24.55
CA GLY A 368 1.44 -22.31 -23.15
C GLY A 368 2.45 -21.58 -22.28
N GLN A 369 3.73 -21.47 -22.72
CA GLN A 369 4.80 -20.86 -21.95
C GLN A 369 5.21 -19.46 -22.45
N HIS A 370 4.86 -19.11 -23.68
CA HIS A 370 5.28 -17.86 -24.31
C HIS A 370 4.08 -17.02 -24.77
N ALA A 371 4.18 -15.71 -24.63
CA ALA A 371 3.18 -14.79 -25.20
C ALA A 371 3.21 -14.88 -26.75
N SER A 372 2.05 -14.69 -27.37
CA SER A 372 1.92 -14.69 -28.84
C SER A 372 2.88 -13.73 -29.52
N ALA A 373 3.10 -12.55 -28.94
CA ALA A 373 4.05 -11.54 -29.43
C ALA A 373 5.49 -12.07 -29.47
N ASP A 374 5.93 -12.83 -28.46
CA ASP A 374 7.26 -13.41 -28.39
C ASP A 374 7.43 -14.54 -29.41
N ILE A 375 6.39 -15.38 -29.59
CA ILE A 375 6.35 -16.42 -30.60
C ILE A 375 6.46 -15.79 -31.99
N ILE A 376 5.66 -14.78 -32.29
CA ILE A 376 5.66 -14.05 -33.57
C ILE A 376 7.02 -13.39 -33.81
N ALA A 377 7.61 -12.75 -32.81
CA ALA A 377 8.95 -12.16 -32.89
C ALA A 377 10.02 -13.20 -33.24
N ALA A 378 9.98 -14.38 -32.60
CA ALA A 378 10.89 -15.48 -32.86
C ALA A 378 10.71 -16.05 -34.29
N LEU A 379 9.49 -16.21 -34.74
CA LEU A 379 9.16 -16.66 -36.10
C LEU A 379 9.66 -15.67 -37.16
N ARG A 380 9.53 -14.38 -36.92
CA ARG A 380 10.08 -13.31 -37.80
C ARG A 380 11.62 -13.35 -37.82
N ALA A 381 12.24 -13.35 -36.65
CA ALA A 381 13.71 -13.36 -36.53
C ALA A 381 14.35 -14.58 -37.27
N GLN A 382 13.65 -15.70 -37.27
CA GLN A 382 14.11 -16.94 -37.96
C GLN A 382 13.59 -17.06 -39.39
N ARG A 383 12.99 -16.01 -39.93
CA ARG A 383 12.51 -15.89 -41.34
C ARG A 383 11.60 -17.05 -41.77
N VAL A 384 10.70 -17.45 -40.87
CA VAL A 384 9.85 -18.63 -41.08
C VAL A 384 8.93 -18.45 -42.29
N ALA A 385 8.32 -17.30 -42.49
CA ALA A 385 7.49 -17.03 -43.64
C ALA A 385 8.24 -17.17 -44.99
N GLU A 386 9.48 -16.66 -45.08
CA GLU A 386 10.32 -16.82 -46.28
C GLU A 386 10.66 -18.28 -46.55
N ARG A 387 10.97 -19.03 -45.48
CA ARG A 387 11.30 -20.46 -45.58
C ARG A 387 10.10 -21.28 -46.07
N LEU A 388 8.90 -20.97 -45.58
CA LEU A 388 7.66 -21.63 -45.97
C LEU A 388 7.26 -21.30 -47.43
N ARG A 389 7.55 -20.09 -47.95
CA ARG A 389 7.27 -19.69 -49.33
C ARG A 389 8.23 -20.34 -50.35
N LYS A 390 9.52 -20.53 -50.00
CA LYS A 390 10.56 -20.93 -50.92
C LYS A 390 10.46 -22.32 -51.51
N SER A 391 9.82 -23.25 -50.82
CA SER A 391 9.89 -24.67 -51.20
C SER A 391 8.57 -25.39 -51.21
N GLY A 392 7.49 -24.95 -51.66
CA GLY A 392 6.18 -25.61 -51.88
C GLY A 392 5.79 -26.85 -51.02
N ARG A 393 6.74 -27.41 -50.25
CA ARG A 393 6.62 -28.59 -49.35
C ARG A 393 7.53 -28.49 -48.13
N THR A 394 7.53 -27.38 -47.41
CA THR A 394 8.36 -27.19 -46.21
C THR A 394 7.57 -27.44 -44.95
N ARG A 395 8.07 -28.31 -44.09
CA ARG A 395 7.58 -28.46 -42.70
C ARG A 395 8.64 -27.86 -41.76
N LEU A 396 8.17 -27.04 -40.77
CA LEU A 396 9.02 -26.45 -39.75
C LEU A 396 8.40 -26.73 -38.40
N THR A 397 9.23 -27.08 -37.42
CA THR A 397 8.78 -27.31 -36.03
C THR A 397 9.32 -26.21 -35.13
N CYS A 398 8.44 -25.59 -34.34
CA CYS A 398 8.72 -24.59 -33.33
C CYS A 398 8.73 -25.27 -31.96
N LEU A 399 9.87 -25.25 -31.29
CA LEU A 399 10.13 -25.92 -30.00
C LEU A 399 10.62 -24.90 -28.99
N SER A 400 10.38 -25.19 -27.70
CA SER A 400 11.03 -24.48 -26.59
C SER A 400 12.29 -25.24 -26.18
N ALA A 401 13.44 -24.56 -26.17
CA ALA A 401 14.69 -25.13 -25.70
C ALA A 401 15.42 -24.12 -24.82
N ARG A 402 15.64 -24.46 -23.55
CA ARG A 402 16.30 -23.62 -22.55
C ARG A 402 15.67 -22.20 -22.45
N GLY A 403 14.32 -22.12 -22.49
CA GLY A 403 13.59 -20.86 -22.43
C GLY A 403 13.64 -20.00 -23.70
N ARG A 404 14.12 -20.57 -24.84
CA ARG A 404 14.15 -19.90 -26.14
C ARG A 404 13.31 -20.65 -27.17
N ILE A 405 12.68 -19.90 -28.06
CA ILE A 405 11.89 -20.46 -29.16
C ILE A 405 12.86 -20.75 -30.34
N ILE A 406 12.93 -21.99 -30.75
CA ILE A 406 13.76 -22.46 -31.86
C ILE A 406 12.87 -23.04 -32.95
N VAL A 407 13.15 -22.71 -34.23
CA VAL A 407 12.45 -23.25 -35.39
C VAL A 407 13.43 -24.07 -36.28
N GLN A 408 13.13 -25.34 -36.37
CA GLN A 408 13.96 -26.32 -37.12
C GLN A 408 13.11 -27.16 -38.07
N PRO A 409 13.69 -27.87 -39.07
CA PRO A 409 12.98 -28.91 -39.79
C PRO A 409 12.45 -29.97 -38.81
N PRO A 410 11.37 -30.69 -39.12
CA PRO A 410 10.92 -31.81 -38.31
C PRO A 410 12.01 -32.92 -38.34
N GLU A 411 12.20 -33.55 -37.19
CA GLU A 411 13.06 -34.74 -37.07
C GLU A 411 12.55 -35.89 -37.91
#